data_5d28f4639d2493458057683656660f42
#
_entry.id   5d28f4639d2493458057683656660f42
#
_cell.length_a   1.000
_cell.length_b   1.000
_cell.length_c   1.000
_cell.angle_alpha   90.00
_cell.angle_beta   90.00
_cell.angle_gamma   90.00
#
_symmetry.space_group_name_H-M   'P 1'
#
loop_
_entity.id
_entity.type
_entity.pdbx_description
1 polymer ?
#
loop_
_entity_poly.entity_id
_entity_poly.type
_entity_poly.pdbx_seq_one_letter_code
_entity_poly.pdbx_strand_id
1 'polypeptide(L)'
;DLLDRHGYDDSCIYGHALEGNFHFIINQAFDSEQEVQRYKDMIGDVAELVVKKYDGSLKAEHGTGRNMAPYVEYEWGAKAFDVMKRIKSIFDPQNILNPGVIFNDDPECCFKNFKALPVLKPAPEAPEETVKAYARLNKCIECGFCEVNCVSCGFTLSSRTRIVLQREMERLRLTGEDPSLLKTFEKQYSYPGEQTCAGDGLCSMSCPMGINVGDLTHEVRRKNMSKMANEIGGFVADNFHGVKIALRGVLHVADFGHSVLGGKVMGALARGMHAVGLPLWTPSMPKAYNASKRVAAAGDSVLKVVYFPSCLNQTMGIDKASEGMKPLAEEMIELLGKAGYEVILPENMDSLCCGTIWESKGL
;
A
#
# COMPACT_ATOMS: atom_id res chain seq x y z
N ASP A 1 6.86 -27.78 25.73
CA ASP A 1 7.81 -28.91 25.71
C ASP A 1 8.05 -29.51 24.32
N LEU A 2 7.02 -29.81 23.50
CA LEU A 2 7.26 -30.33 22.14
C LEU A 2 7.86 -29.26 21.24
N LEU A 3 7.25 -28.08 21.19
CA LEU A 3 7.72 -26.97 20.37
C LEU A 3 9.15 -26.54 20.78
N ASP A 4 9.42 -26.47 22.09
CA ASP A 4 10.76 -26.11 22.61
C ASP A 4 11.82 -27.13 22.17
N ARG A 5 11.49 -28.45 22.16
CA ARG A 5 12.42 -29.50 21.66
C ARG A 5 12.82 -29.33 20.20
N HIS A 6 11.94 -28.74 19.40
CA HIS A 6 12.19 -28.42 18.01
C HIS A 6 12.71 -26.98 17.79
N GLY A 7 13.05 -26.25 18.88
CA GLY A 7 13.63 -24.90 18.81
C GLY A 7 12.62 -23.81 18.47
N TYR A 8 11.35 -23.99 18.83
CA TYR A 8 10.31 -22.96 18.67
C TYR A 8 10.00 -22.30 20.02
N ASP A 9 11.01 -21.68 20.63
CA ASP A 9 10.98 -21.15 22.01
C ASP A 9 10.03 -19.95 22.16
N ASP A 10 9.81 -19.17 21.10
CA ASP A 10 8.91 -18.01 21.05
C ASP A 10 7.56 -18.33 20.40
N SER A 11 7.14 -19.60 20.47
CA SER A 11 5.84 -20.05 20.01
C SER A 11 4.71 -19.60 20.93
N CYS A 12 3.52 -19.39 20.36
CA CYS A 12 2.30 -19.10 21.11
C CYS A 12 1.27 -20.22 20.93
N ILE A 13 0.68 -20.69 22.03
CA ILE A 13 -0.39 -21.70 22.03
C ILE A 13 -1.66 -21.05 22.57
N TYR A 14 -2.76 -21.19 21.84
CA TYR A 14 -4.08 -20.75 22.25
C TYR A 14 -5.15 -21.72 21.72
N GLY A 15 -6.43 -21.51 22.01
CA GLY A 15 -7.46 -22.40 21.51
C GLY A 15 -8.83 -22.06 22.08
N HIS A 16 -9.80 -22.88 21.72
CA HIS A 16 -11.19 -22.75 22.15
C HIS A 16 -11.48 -23.79 23.24
N ALA A 17 -11.49 -23.37 24.49
CA ALA A 17 -11.59 -24.28 25.66
C ALA A 17 -12.84 -25.15 25.63
N LEU A 18 -13.98 -24.63 25.16
CA LEU A 18 -15.24 -25.39 25.06
C LEU A 18 -15.16 -26.51 24.03
N GLU A 19 -14.41 -26.30 22.93
CA GLU A 19 -14.25 -27.29 21.86
C GLU A 19 -13.04 -28.20 22.06
N GLY A 20 -12.19 -27.89 23.05
CA GLY A 20 -10.98 -28.64 23.33
C GLY A 20 -9.94 -28.62 22.23
N ASN A 21 -10.00 -27.62 21.36
CA ASN A 21 -9.03 -27.47 20.27
C ASN A 21 -7.90 -26.52 20.66
N PHE A 22 -6.73 -26.75 20.05
CA PHE A 22 -5.54 -25.92 20.22
C PHE A 22 -5.01 -25.43 18.86
N HIS A 23 -4.54 -24.19 18.87
CA HIS A 23 -3.79 -23.58 17.79
C HIS A 23 -2.41 -23.23 18.32
N PHE A 24 -1.42 -23.28 17.46
CA PHE A 24 -0.10 -22.77 17.79
C PHE A 24 0.45 -21.93 16.63
N ILE A 25 1.15 -20.88 16.98
CA ILE A 25 1.87 -20.02 16.03
C ILE A 25 3.35 -20.21 16.28
N ILE A 26 4.08 -20.49 15.22
CA ILE A 26 5.53 -20.66 15.24
C ILE A 26 6.18 -19.71 14.25
N ASN A 27 7.40 -19.29 14.52
CA ASN A 27 8.27 -18.60 13.57
C ASN A 27 9.07 -19.63 12.78
N GLN A 28 8.72 -19.81 11.49
CA GLN A 28 9.35 -20.81 10.62
C GLN A 28 9.78 -20.17 9.30
N ALA A 29 11.05 -20.30 8.99
CA ALA A 29 11.59 -20.08 7.65
C ALA A 29 11.50 -21.39 6.83
N PHE A 30 11.39 -21.26 5.50
CA PHE A 30 11.40 -22.40 4.58
C PHE A 30 12.44 -22.17 3.47
N ASP A 31 13.58 -21.59 3.84
CA ASP A 31 14.64 -21.14 2.94
C ASP A 31 15.82 -22.12 2.87
N SER A 32 15.79 -23.17 3.65
CA SER A 32 16.79 -24.23 3.64
C SER A 32 16.18 -25.61 3.88
N GLU A 33 16.85 -26.66 3.43
CA GLU A 33 16.43 -28.05 3.66
C GLU A 33 16.38 -28.36 5.15
N GLN A 34 17.25 -27.80 5.95
CA GLN A 34 17.29 -28.00 7.41
C GLN A 34 16.05 -27.44 8.08
N GLU A 35 15.60 -26.25 7.70
CA GLU A 35 14.40 -25.62 8.23
C GLU A 35 13.14 -26.39 7.82
N VAL A 36 13.07 -26.88 6.59
CA VAL A 36 11.97 -27.76 6.14
C VAL A 36 11.96 -29.07 6.91
N GLN A 37 13.13 -29.68 7.14
CA GLN A 37 13.22 -30.93 7.92
C GLN A 37 12.82 -30.71 9.38
N ARG A 38 13.26 -29.61 10.01
CA ARG A 38 12.83 -29.25 11.37
C ARG A 38 11.31 -29.13 11.49
N TYR A 39 10.69 -28.47 10.53
CA TYR A 39 9.23 -28.35 10.48
C TYR A 39 8.55 -29.71 10.29
N LYS A 40 9.08 -30.56 9.41
CA LYS A 40 8.56 -31.90 9.14
C LYS A 40 8.63 -32.79 10.40
N ASP A 41 9.75 -32.77 11.09
CA ASP A 41 9.94 -33.55 12.33
C ASP A 41 8.98 -33.07 13.43
N MET A 42 8.83 -31.76 13.59
CA MET A 42 7.89 -31.17 14.53
C MET A 42 6.43 -31.56 14.24
N ILE A 43 5.98 -31.49 12.99
CA ILE A 43 4.61 -31.89 12.59
C ILE A 43 4.40 -33.41 12.80
N GLY A 44 5.40 -34.23 12.52
CA GLY A 44 5.37 -35.66 12.81
C GLY A 44 5.15 -35.95 14.31
N ASP A 45 5.92 -35.29 15.15
CA ASP A 45 5.78 -35.44 16.63
C ASP A 45 4.43 -34.89 17.14
N VAL A 46 3.92 -33.81 16.56
CA VAL A 46 2.57 -33.30 16.87
C VAL A 46 1.50 -34.32 16.47
N ALA A 47 1.62 -34.93 15.30
CA ALA A 47 0.67 -35.96 14.84
C ALA A 47 0.67 -37.17 15.77
N GLU A 48 1.85 -37.64 16.18
CA GLU A 48 1.98 -38.73 17.15
C GLU A 48 1.39 -38.36 18.51
N LEU A 49 1.73 -37.18 19.02
CA LEU A 49 1.22 -36.71 20.31
C LEU A 49 -0.30 -36.63 20.33
N VAL A 50 -0.90 -36.02 19.32
CA VAL A 50 -2.35 -35.81 19.25
C VAL A 50 -3.08 -37.13 19.05
N VAL A 51 -2.67 -37.95 18.07
CA VAL A 51 -3.39 -39.17 17.72
C VAL A 51 -3.15 -40.30 18.74
N LYS A 52 -1.90 -40.55 19.09
CA LYS A 52 -1.57 -41.74 19.92
C LYS A 52 -1.71 -41.51 21.43
N LYS A 53 -1.31 -40.32 21.89
CA LYS A 53 -1.34 -40.04 23.33
C LYS A 53 -2.69 -39.52 23.82
N TYR A 54 -3.35 -38.67 23.00
CA TYR A 54 -4.57 -38.00 23.44
C TYR A 54 -5.83 -38.45 22.69
N ASP A 55 -5.72 -39.38 21.74
CA ASP A 55 -6.85 -39.86 20.91
C ASP A 55 -7.61 -38.68 20.27
N GLY A 56 -6.85 -37.65 19.84
CA GLY A 56 -7.34 -36.40 19.32
C GLY A 56 -7.36 -36.36 17.79
N SER A 57 -7.95 -35.28 17.23
CA SER A 57 -8.04 -35.05 15.80
C SER A 57 -7.08 -33.97 15.33
N LEU A 58 -6.37 -34.24 14.24
CA LEU A 58 -5.39 -33.31 13.64
C LEU A 58 -6.04 -32.15 12.87
N LYS A 59 -7.32 -32.24 12.54
CA LYS A 59 -8.02 -31.21 11.76
C LYS A 59 -8.50 -30.03 12.60
N ALA A 60 -8.67 -30.19 13.92
CA ALA A 60 -9.32 -29.24 14.82
C ALA A 60 -10.62 -28.66 14.19
N GLU A 61 -10.74 -27.34 14.06
CA GLU A 61 -11.89 -26.68 13.44
C GLU A 61 -11.68 -26.31 11.96
N HIS A 62 -10.42 -26.29 11.50
CA HIS A 62 -10.06 -25.76 10.18
C HIS A 62 -10.20 -26.79 9.04
N GLY A 63 -10.50 -28.03 9.36
CA GLY A 63 -10.55 -29.12 8.40
C GLY A 63 -9.16 -29.66 8.06
N THR A 64 -9.12 -30.84 7.42
CA THR A 64 -7.89 -31.55 7.08
C THR A 64 -7.05 -30.80 6.04
N GLY A 65 -7.71 -30.29 4.99
CA GLY A 65 -7.02 -29.62 3.88
C GLY A 65 -6.02 -30.54 3.19
N ARG A 66 -4.99 -29.93 2.58
CA ARG A 66 -3.81 -30.62 2.08
C ARG A 66 -2.76 -30.83 3.17
N ASN A 67 -2.76 -29.94 4.15
CA ASN A 67 -1.72 -29.91 5.18
C ASN A 67 -1.69 -31.16 6.04
N MET A 68 -2.88 -31.69 6.40
CA MET A 68 -3.01 -32.91 7.19
C MET A 68 -3.38 -34.15 6.35
N ALA A 69 -3.47 -34.03 5.02
CA ALA A 69 -3.81 -35.14 4.14
C ALA A 69 -2.87 -36.37 4.31
N PRO A 70 -1.55 -36.23 4.49
CA PRO A 70 -0.66 -37.37 4.75
C PRO A 70 -0.96 -38.14 6.02
N TYR A 71 -1.65 -37.53 6.98
CA TYR A 71 -1.90 -38.12 8.30
C TYR A 71 -3.32 -38.66 8.46
N VAL A 72 -4.18 -38.59 7.46
CA VAL A 72 -5.60 -39.01 7.57
C VAL A 72 -5.72 -40.51 7.85
N GLU A 73 -4.96 -41.33 7.12
CA GLU A 73 -4.96 -42.78 7.39
C GLU A 73 -4.36 -43.12 8.75
N TYR A 74 -3.36 -42.38 9.19
CA TYR A 74 -2.76 -42.53 10.52
C TYR A 74 -3.73 -42.19 11.65
N GLU A 75 -4.55 -41.17 11.49
CA GLU A 75 -5.56 -40.74 12.44
C GLU A 75 -6.76 -41.70 12.49
N TRP A 76 -7.32 -42.08 11.35
CA TRP A 76 -8.59 -42.77 11.26
C TRP A 76 -8.45 -44.29 11.03
N GLY A 77 -7.26 -44.76 10.71
CA GLY A 77 -6.99 -46.16 10.38
C GLY A 77 -7.44 -46.54 8.96
N ALA A 78 -6.82 -47.59 8.43
CA ALA A 78 -7.01 -48.02 7.04
C ALA A 78 -8.47 -48.29 6.64
N LYS A 79 -9.27 -48.86 7.54
CA LYS A 79 -10.68 -49.21 7.26
C LYS A 79 -11.54 -47.96 7.03
N ALA A 80 -11.43 -46.99 7.94
CA ALA A 80 -12.19 -45.73 7.82
C ALA A 80 -11.70 -44.92 6.63
N PHE A 81 -10.39 -44.90 6.39
CA PHE A 81 -9.79 -44.22 5.24
C PHE A 81 -10.28 -44.79 3.91
N ASP A 82 -10.39 -46.13 3.77
CA ASP A 82 -10.97 -46.77 2.56
C ASP A 82 -12.43 -46.39 2.36
N VAL A 83 -13.25 -46.37 3.43
CA VAL A 83 -14.63 -45.90 3.31
C VAL A 83 -14.72 -44.47 2.84
N MET A 84 -13.90 -43.57 3.37
CA MET A 84 -13.85 -42.18 2.94
C MET A 84 -13.46 -42.06 1.46
N LYS A 85 -12.45 -42.81 0.98
CA LYS A 85 -12.05 -42.85 -0.42
C LYS A 85 -13.18 -43.35 -1.33
N ARG A 86 -13.90 -44.37 -0.90
CA ARG A 86 -15.06 -44.91 -1.67
C ARG A 86 -16.18 -43.89 -1.78
N ILE A 87 -16.49 -43.17 -0.69
CA ILE A 87 -17.46 -42.07 -0.71
C ILE A 87 -17.02 -41.00 -1.71
N LYS A 88 -15.75 -40.56 -1.63
CA LYS A 88 -15.19 -39.60 -2.60
C LYS A 88 -15.35 -40.05 -4.04
N SER A 89 -15.05 -41.33 -4.33
CA SER A 89 -15.14 -41.87 -5.68
C SER A 89 -16.58 -41.99 -6.23
N ILE A 90 -17.57 -42.15 -5.35
CA ILE A 90 -18.99 -42.14 -5.74
C ILE A 90 -19.44 -40.75 -6.17
N PHE A 91 -19.08 -39.72 -5.39
CA PHE A 91 -19.51 -38.35 -5.66
C PHE A 91 -18.64 -37.61 -6.67
N ASP A 92 -17.36 -37.99 -6.78
CA ASP A 92 -16.39 -37.35 -7.67
C ASP A 92 -15.46 -38.38 -8.32
N PRO A 93 -16.02 -39.21 -9.24
CA PRO A 93 -15.25 -40.27 -9.89
C PRO A 93 -14.09 -39.78 -10.76
N GLN A 94 -14.12 -38.53 -11.21
CA GLN A 94 -13.07 -37.89 -12.00
C GLN A 94 -12.07 -37.05 -11.15
N ASN A 95 -12.26 -37.03 -9.84
CA ASN A 95 -11.43 -36.25 -8.90
C ASN A 95 -11.24 -34.78 -9.31
N ILE A 96 -12.34 -34.12 -9.70
CA ILE A 96 -12.38 -32.71 -10.11
C ILE A 96 -12.52 -31.81 -8.87
N LEU A 97 -13.28 -32.24 -7.84
CA LEU A 97 -13.59 -31.45 -6.67
C LEU A 97 -12.44 -31.53 -5.66
N ASN A 98 -11.78 -30.40 -5.42
CA ASN A 98 -10.69 -30.25 -4.45
C ASN A 98 -9.64 -31.40 -4.53
N PRO A 99 -8.98 -31.63 -5.65
CA PRO A 99 -8.02 -32.72 -5.79
C PRO A 99 -6.85 -32.54 -4.80
N GLY A 100 -6.45 -33.63 -4.14
CA GLY A 100 -5.37 -33.64 -3.17
C GLY A 100 -5.74 -33.08 -1.78
N VAL A 101 -7.01 -32.74 -1.54
CA VAL A 101 -7.54 -32.36 -0.23
C VAL A 101 -8.12 -33.61 0.45
N ILE A 102 -7.75 -33.85 1.71
CA ILE A 102 -8.03 -35.05 2.51
C ILE A 102 -7.32 -36.31 1.95
N PHE A 103 -7.41 -36.56 0.66
CA PHE A 103 -6.76 -37.67 -0.02
C PHE A 103 -5.66 -37.15 -0.94
N ASN A 104 -4.41 -37.46 -0.61
CA ASN A 104 -3.26 -37.09 -1.40
C ASN A 104 -2.29 -38.26 -1.45
N ASP A 105 -1.93 -38.69 -2.66
CA ASP A 105 -1.00 -39.79 -2.85
C ASP A 105 0.46 -39.38 -2.62
N ASP A 106 0.71 -38.08 -2.47
CA ASP A 106 2.03 -37.54 -2.19
C ASP A 106 2.18 -37.27 -0.69
N PRO A 107 2.98 -38.07 0.03
CA PRO A 107 3.19 -37.89 1.46
C PRO A 107 3.93 -36.60 1.82
N GLU A 108 4.59 -35.98 0.85
CA GLU A 108 5.36 -34.73 1.02
C GLU A 108 4.54 -33.50 0.60
N CYS A 109 3.25 -33.64 0.30
CA CYS A 109 2.45 -32.53 -0.23
C CYS A 109 2.38 -31.31 0.66
N CYS A 110 2.57 -31.46 1.98
CA CYS A 110 2.59 -30.38 2.98
C CYS A 110 4.01 -29.81 3.27
N PHE A 111 5.06 -30.39 2.68
CA PHE A 111 6.45 -30.04 2.94
C PHE A 111 7.18 -29.52 1.71
N LYS A 112 6.47 -29.16 0.65
CA LYS A 112 7.04 -28.66 -0.60
C LYS A 112 6.21 -27.51 -1.16
N ASN A 113 6.78 -26.82 -2.16
CA ASN A 113 6.15 -25.68 -2.83
C ASN A 113 5.80 -24.53 -1.86
N PHE A 114 6.63 -24.32 -0.85
CA PHE A 114 6.47 -23.18 0.04
C PHE A 114 6.59 -21.86 -0.72
N LYS A 115 5.77 -20.89 -0.37
CA LYS A 115 5.85 -19.56 -0.93
C LYS A 115 7.13 -18.88 -0.46
N ALA A 116 8.02 -18.54 -1.38
CA ALA A 116 9.17 -17.71 -1.07
C ALA A 116 8.72 -16.29 -0.68
N LEU A 117 9.28 -15.78 0.42
CA LEU A 117 9.03 -14.42 0.92
C LEU A 117 10.37 -13.66 0.95
N PRO A 118 10.91 -13.24 -0.20
CA PRO A 118 12.19 -12.55 -0.23
C PRO A 118 12.10 -11.22 0.52
N VAL A 119 13.21 -10.86 1.17
CA VAL A 119 13.35 -9.59 1.87
C VAL A 119 13.48 -8.46 0.85
N LEU A 120 12.50 -7.57 0.85
CA LEU A 120 12.56 -6.35 0.05
C LEU A 120 13.54 -5.36 0.68
N LYS A 121 14.40 -4.77 -0.14
CA LYS A 121 15.42 -3.80 0.30
C LYS A 121 15.19 -2.45 -0.38
N PRO A 122 15.29 -1.34 0.36
CA PRO A 122 15.32 -0.02 -0.26
C PRO A 122 16.64 0.17 -1.03
N ALA A 123 16.83 1.31 -1.69
CA ALA A 123 18.14 1.63 -2.26
C ALA A 123 19.20 1.80 -1.16
N PRO A 124 20.48 1.54 -1.48
CA PRO A 124 21.57 1.66 -0.50
C PRO A 124 21.69 3.04 0.15
N GLU A 125 21.36 4.09 -0.59
CA GLU A 125 21.39 5.49 -0.16
C GLU A 125 20.05 5.99 0.43
N ALA A 126 19.09 5.09 0.67
CA ALA A 126 17.79 5.47 1.19
C ALA A 126 17.90 6.05 2.61
N PRO A 127 17.07 7.06 2.95
CA PRO A 127 17.01 7.62 4.30
C PRO A 127 16.71 6.55 5.37
N GLU A 128 17.17 6.77 6.59
CA GLU A 128 16.96 5.85 7.72
C GLU A 128 15.48 5.51 7.95
N GLU A 129 14.59 6.47 7.73
CA GLU A 129 13.14 6.25 7.87
C GLU A 129 12.62 5.26 6.83
N THR A 130 13.11 5.34 5.59
CA THR A 130 12.78 4.36 4.53
C THR A 130 13.29 2.97 4.89
N VAL A 131 14.49 2.87 5.46
CA VAL A 131 15.04 1.59 5.94
C VAL A 131 14.15 0.99 7.04
N LYS A 132 13.71 1.80 8.01
CA LYS A 132 12.78 1.38 9.06
C LYS A 132 11.41 0.97 8.49
N ALA A 133 10.90 1.68 7.49
CA ALA A 133 9.65 1.35 6.81
C ALA A 133 9.75 -0.01 6.11
N TYR A 134 10.86 -0.31 5.42
CA TYR A 134 11.11 -1.61 4.78
C TYR A 134 11.28 -2.75 5.80
N ALA A 135 11.88 -2.48 6.95
CA ALA A 135 11.95 -3.46 8.04
C ALA A 135 10.54 -3.85 8.55
N ARG A 136 9.61 -2.89 8.60
CA ARG A 136 8.20 -3.16 8.90
C ARG A 136 7.49 -3.87 7.75
N LEU A 137 7.71 -3.42 6.52
CA LEU A 137 7.13 -3.98 5.30
C LEU A 137 7.41 -5.48 5.18
N ASN A 138 8.63 -5.90 5.50
CA ASN A 138 9.04 -7.30 5.46
C ASN A 138 8.32 -8.21 6.47
N LYS A 139 7.68 -7.63 7.49
CA LYS A 139 6.81 -8.36 8.44
C LYS A 139 5.41 -8.62 7.89
N CYS A 140 5.10 -8.24 6.65
CA CYS A 140 3.79 -8.46 6.05
C CYS A 140 3.49 -9.95 5.88
N ILE A 141 2.40 -10.40 6.48
CA ILE A 141 1.88 -11.78 6.35
C ILE A 141 0.78 -11.91 5.29
N GLU A 142 0.54 -10.85 4.53
CA GLU A 142 -0.42 -10.82 3.41
C GLU A 142 -1.88 -11.10 3.84
N CYS A 143 -2.26 -10.78 5.05
CA CYS A 143 -3.58 -11.05 5.63
C CYS A 143 -4.75 -10.27 4.98
N GLY A 144 -4.48 -9.13 4.32
CA GLY A 144 -5.50 -8.34 3.61
C GLY A 144 -6.22 -7.26 4.42
N PHE A 145 -6.02 -7.13 5.74
CA PHE A 145 -6.71 -6.10 6.55
C PHE A 145 -6.51 -4.67 6.06
N CYS A 146 -5.40 -4.38 5.41
CA CYS A 146 -5.11 -3.06 4.84
C CYS A 146 -5.97 -2.71 3.61
N GLU A 147 -6.65 -3.68 2.99
CA GLU A 147 -7.39 -3.48 1.73
C GLU A 147 -8.63 -2.63 1.92
N VAL A 148 -9.26 -2.66 3.10
CA VAL A 148 -10.48 -1.87 3.40
C VAL A 148 -10.23 -0.36 3.35
N ASN A 149 -9.02 0.09 3.62
CA ASN A 149 -8.62 1.50 3.56
C ASN A 149 -7.89 1.88 2.27
N CYS A 150 -7.72 0.94 1.35
CA CYS A 150 -7.00 1.18 0.12
C CYS A 150 -7.95 1.72 -0.96
N VAL A 151 -7.80 3.00 -1.32
CA VAL A 151 -8.67 3.66 -2.31
C VAL A 151 -8.60 3.05 -3.72
N SER A 152 -7.55 2.33 -4.04
CA SER A 152 -7.40 1.63 -5.32
C SER A 152 -7.83 0.16 -5.29
N CYS A 153 -8.23 -0.37 -4.12
CA CYS A 153 -8.72 -1.73 -4.00
C CYS A 153 -10.00 -1.92 -4.82
N GLY A 154 -10.05 -2.98 -5.62
CA GLY A 154 -11.18 -3.26 -6.53
C GLY A 154 -11.12 -2.52 -7.88
N PHE A 155 -10.25 -1.52 -8.05
CA PHE A 155 -10.04 -0.82 -9.33
C PHE A 155 -8.74 -1.24 -10.00
N THR A 156 -7.65 -1.34 -9.22
CA THR A 156 -6.32 -1.74 -9.66
C THR A 156 -5.70 -2.67 -8.61
N LEU A 157 -4.44 -2.45 -8.22
CA LEU A 157 -3.83 -3.22 -7.13
C LEU A 157 -4.19 -2.62 -5.76
N SER A 158 -4.42 -3.51 -4.79
CA SER A 158 -4.54 -3.13 -3.39
C SER A 158 -3.17 -2.93 -2.73
N SER A 159 -3.16 -2.40 -1.50
CA SER A 159 -1.95 -2.33 -0.68
C SER A 159 -1.29 -3.70 -0.50
N ARG A 160 -2.07 -4.76 -0.20
CA ARG A 160 -1.55 -6.13 -0.08
C ARG A 160 -0.96 -6.64 -1.38
N THR A 161 -1.68 -6.52 -2.48
CA THR A 161 -1.23 -7.05 -3.77
C THR A 161 0.01 -6.35 -4.30
N ARG A 162 0.24 -5.08 -3.95
CA ARG A 162 1.51 -4.38 -4.25
C ARG A 162 2.71 -5.06 -3.59
N ILE A 163 2.60 -5.43 -2.31
CA ILE A 163 3.66 -6.15 -1.61
C ILE A 163 3.90 -7.52 -2.23
N VAL A 164 2.82 -8.26 -2.51
CA VAL A 164 2.89 -9.60 -3.13
C VAL A 164 3.64 -9.57 -4.46
N LEU A 165 3.30 -8.62 -5.34
CA LEU A 165 3.94 -8.50 -6.65
C LEU A 165 5.40 -8.02 -6.54
N GLN A 166 5.71 -7.11 -5.62
CA GLN A 166 7.11 -6.70 -5.39
C GLN A 166 7.96 -7.87 -4.88
N ARG A 167 7.43 -8.70 -4.00
CA ARG A 167 8.11 -9.92 -3.55
C ARG A 167 8.30 -10.92 -4.69
N GLU A 168 7.29 -11.12 -5.52
CA GLU A 168 7.43 -12.03 -6.67
C GLU A 168 8.47 -11.51 -7.68
N MET A 169 8.46 -10.22 -7.98
CA MET A 169 9.48 -9.62 -8.84
C MET A 169 10.88 -9.77 -8.22
N GLU A 170 11.01 -9.62 -6.91
CA GLU A 170 12.29 -9.82 -6.22
C GLU A 170 12.73 -11.29 -6.23
N ARG A 171 11.80 -12.23 -6.04
CA ARG A 171 12.08 -13.67 -6.19
C ARG A 171 12.62 -13.98 -7.59
N LEU A 172 11.96 -13.50 -8.63
CA LEU A 172 12.40 -13.69 -10.01
C LEU A 172 13.78 -13.08 -10.30
N ARG A 173 14.11 -11.93 -9.67
CA ARG A 173 15.46 -11.34 -9.78
C ARG A 173 16.51 -12.20 -9.11
N LEU A 174 16.22 -12.72 -7.92
CA LEU A 174 17.17 -13.51 -7.13
C LEU A 174 17.41 -14.89 -7.75
N THR A 175 16.36 -15.53 -8.28
CA THR A 175 16.47 -16.88 -8.86
C THR A 175 16.88 -16.89 -10.33
N GLY A 176 16.60 -15.81 -11.05
CA GLY A 176 16.79 -15.77 -12.51
C GLY A 176 15.88 -16.74 -13.28
N GLU A 177 14.84 -17.27 -12.66
CA GLU A 177 14.01 -18.36 -13.18
C GLU A 177 13.27 -17.99 -14.47
N ASP A 178 12.65 -16.79 -14.54
CA ASP A 178 11.95 -16.32 -15.73
C ASP A 178 12.16 -14.79 -15.95
N PRO A 179 13.22 -14.42 -16.65
CA PRO A 179 13.50 -13.01 -16.95
C PRO A 179 12.42 -12.33 -17.82
N SER A 180 11.71 -13.11 -18.65
CA SER A 180 10.63 -12.59 -19.51
C SER A 180 9.40 -12.21 -18.68
N LEU A 181 9.03 -13.06 -17.73
CA LEU A 181 7.95 -12.81 -16.79
C LEU A 181 8.28 -11.61 -15.90
N LEU A 182 9.50 -11.53 -15.38
CA LEU A 182 9.96 -10.38 -14.60
C LEU A 182 9.77 -9.07 -15.37
N LYS A 183 10.26 -9.00 -16.60
CA LYS A 183 10.12 -7.82 -17.46
C LYS A 183 8.65 -7.47 -17.72
N THR A 184 7.80 -8.47 -17.86
CA THR A 184 6.36 -8.30 -18.03
C THR A 184 5.73 -7.69 -16.78
N PHE A 185 6.06 -8.20 -15.59
CA PHE A 185 5.58 -7.66 -14.33
C PHE A 185 6.05 -6.23 -14.10
N GLU A 186 7.32 -5.92 -14.32
CA GLU A 186 7.86 -4.57 -14.19
C GLU A 186 7.12 -3.57 -15.08
N LYS A 187 6.89 -3.94 -16.34
CA LYS A 187 6.14 -3.10 -17.28
C LYS A 187 4.69 -2.90 -16.86
N GLN A 188 4.01 -3.98 -16.48
CA GLN A 188 2.59 -3.94 -16.12
C GLN A 188 2.35 -3.32 -14.74
N TYR A 189 3.30 -3.38 -13.82
CA TYR A 189 3.20 -2.80 -12.49
C TYR A 189 3.16 -1.27 -12.49
N SER A 190 3.73 -0.61 -13.50
CA SER A 190 3.87 0.85 -13.55
C SER A 190 2.56 1.59 -13.29
N TYR A 191 1.49 1.28 -14.01
CA TYR A 191 0.20 1.95 -13.77
C TYR A 191 -0.50 1.44 -12.51
N PRO A 192 -0.91 0.14 -12.40
CA PRO A 192 -1.73 -0.32 -11.29
C PRO A 192 -0.98 -0.40 -9.95
N GLY A 193 0.31 -0.61 -9.96
CA GLY A 193 1.14 -0.71 -8.77
C GLY A 193 1.65 0.63 -8.27
N GLU A 194 2.21 1.42 -9.17
CA GLU A 194 2.90 2.65 -8.84
C GLU A 194 1.99 3.88 -8.91
N GLN A 195 1.32 4.12 -10.07
CA GLN A 195 0.61 5.38 -10.31
C GLN A 195 -0.71 5.47 -9.56
N THR A 196 -1.40 4.36 -9.31
CA THR A 196 -2.71 4.34 -8.65
C THR A 196 -2.64 4.25 -7.12
N CYS A 197 -1.46 4.19 -6.52
CA CYS A 197 -1.32 4.35 -5.07
C CYS A 197 -1.45 5.82 -4.69
N ALA A 198 -2.36 6.14 -3.76
CA ALA A 198 -2.51 7.51 -3.25
C ALA A 198 -1.29 7.97 -2.43
N GLY A 199 -0.54 7.03 -1.82
CA GLY A 199 0.58 7.35 -0.95
C GLY A 199 0.17 7.98 0.38
N ASP A 200 -1.11 7.88 0.76
CA ASP A 200 -1.73 8.54 1.90
C ASP A 200 -1.50 7.84 3.26
N GLY A 201 -0.94 6.64 3.25
CA GLY A 201 -0.67 5.86 4.45
C GLY A 201 -1.89 5.27 5.14
N LEU A 202 -3.13 5.49 4.65
CA LEU A 202 -4.36 4.99 5.29
C LEU A 202 -4.38 3.47 5.47
N CYS A 203 -3.69 2.74 4.60
CA CYS A 203 -3.57 1.29 4.70
C CYS A 203 -2.88 0.81 6.01
N SER A 204 -2.07 1.66 6.65
CA SER A 204 -1.43 1.34 7.92
C SER A 204 -2.40 1.31 9.09
N MET A 205 -3.52 2.02 9.00
CA MET A 205 -4.50 2.15 10.10
C MET A 205 -5.16 0.82 10.45
N SER A 206 -5.42 -0.04 9.47
CA SER A 206 -5.99 -1.38 9.67
C SER A 206 -4.94 -2.49 9.68
N CYS A 207 -3.67 -2.15 9.49
CA CYS A 207 -2.60 -3.13 9.49
C CYS A 207 -2.16 -3.44 10.94
N PRO A 208 -2.24 -4.71 11.41
CA PRO A 208 -1.80 -5.06 12.77
C PRO A 208 -0.30 -4.81 12.97
N MET A 209 0.49 -4.73 11.88
CA MET A 209 1.94 -4.44 11.93
C MET A 209 2.23 -2.96 11.63
N GLY A 210 1.23 -2.10 11.43
CA GLY A 210 1.40 -0.68 11.14
C GLY A 210 2.14 -0.40 9.81
N ILE A 211 1.99 -1.27 8.80
CA ILE A 211 2.70 -1.16 7.53
C ILE A 211 2.04 -0.11 6.64
N ASN A 212 2.78 0.93 6.30
CA ASN A 212 2.43 1.91 5.28
C ASN A 212 2.97 1.47 3.90
N VAL A 213 2.11 1.08 2.99
CA VAL A 213 2.51 0.69 1.63
C VAL A 213 2.83 1.91 0.75
N GLY A 214 2.44 3.10 1.18
CA GLY A 214 2.88 4.36 0.57
C GLY A 214 4.40 4.47 0.52
N ASP A 215 5.10 4.10 1.60
CA ASP A 215 6.56 4.13 1.68
C ASP A 215 7.23 3.26 0.61
N LEU A 216 6.69 2.06 0.37
CA LEU A 216 7.13 1.20 -0.73
C LEU A 216 6.93 1.89 -2.09
N THR A 217 5.76 2.50 -2.29
CA THR A 217 5.42 3.13 -3.56
C THR A 217 6.27 4.37 -3.82
N HIS A 218 6.54 5.18 -2.81
CA HIS A 218 7.42 6.35 -2.92
C HIS A 218 8.84 5.92 -3.32
N GLU A 219 9.36 4.86 -2.73
CA GLU A 219 10.67 4.32 -3.08
C GLU A 219 10.70 3.75 -4.52
N VAL A 220 9.65 3.08 -4.96
CA VAL A 220 9.53 2.60 -6.35
C VAL A 220 9.50 3.78 -7.31
N ARG A 221 8.73 4.83 -7.02
CA ARG A 221 8.69 6.08 -7.81
C ARG A 221 10.07 6.73 -7.89
N ARG A 222 10.76 6.82 -6.76
CA ARG A 222 12.11 7.38 -6.67
C ARG A 222 13.10 6.62 -7.56
N LYS A 223 13.08 5.28 -7.51
CA LYS A 223 13.93 4.43 -8.36
C LYS A 223 13.64 4.58 -9.86
N ASN A 224 12.38 4.80 -10.22
CA ASN A 224 11.93 4.93 -11.61
C ASN A 224 12.05 6.35 -12.15
N MET A 225 12.40 7.32 -11.31
CA MET A 225 12.53 8.73 -11.71
C MET A 225 13.80 8.94 -12.53
N SER A 226 13.67 9.65 -13.65
CA SER A 226 14.83 10.05 -14.46
C SER A 226 15.68 11.11 -13.74
N LYS A 227 16.98 11.13 -14.00
CA LYS A 227 17.89 12.15 -13.44
C LYS A 227 17.39 13.57 -13.73
N MET A 228 16.96 13.82 -14.98
CA MET A 228 16.44 15.12 -15.39
C MET A 228 15.17 15.51 -14.60
N ALA A 229 14.25 14.58 -14.36
CA ALA A 229 13.04 14.85 -13.57
C ALA A 229 13.39 15.17 -12.10
N ASN A 230 14.37 14.48 -11.53
CA ASN A 230 14.88 14.74 -10.18
C ASN A 230 15.54 16.14 -10.09
N GLU A 231 16.38 16.51 -11.06
CA GLU A 231 17.03 17.83 -11.13
C GLU A 231 16.00 18.96 -11.28
N ILE A 232 14.98 18.78 -12.14
CA ILE A 232 13.89 19.75 -12.30
C ILE A 232 13.08 19.83 -10.99
N GLY A 233 12.77 18.70 -10.35
CA GLY A 233 12.07 18.67 -9.08
C GLY A 233 12.81 19.43 -7.98
N GLY A 234 14.12 19.21 -7.85
CA GLY A 234 15.00 19.95 -6.95
C GLY A 234 15.04 21.45 -7.25
N PHE A 235 15.26 21.82 -8.51
CA PHE A 235 15.25 23.23 -8.91
C PHE A 235 13.92 23.92 -8.57
N VAL A 236 12.79 23.27 -8.82
CA VAL A 236 11.46 23.81 -8.45
C VAL A 236 11.31 23.94 -6.95
N ALA A 237 11.82 23.00 -6.16
CA ALA A 237 11.79 23.07 -4.69
C ALA A 237 12.61 24.26 -4.17
N ASP A 238 13.84 24.40 -4.64
CA ASP A 238 14.76 25.48 -4.24
C ASP A 238 14.27 26.88 -4.64
N ASN A 239 13.52 26.97 -5.74
CA ASN A 239 13.02 28.22 -6.30
C ASN A 239 11.50 28.37 -6.16
N PHE A 240 10.88 27.72 -5.16
CA PHE A 240 9.43 27.59 -5.07
C PHE A 240 8.69 28.93 -5.00
N HIS A 241 9.24 29.94 -4.34
CA HIS A 241 8.72 31.31 -4.34
C HIS A 241 8.61 31.88 -5.78
N GLY A 242 9.69 31.78 -6.56
CA GLY A 242 9.71 32.21 -7.97
C GLY A 242 8.70 31.46 -8.84
N VAL A 243 8.55 30.15 -8.61
CA VAL A 243 7.57 29.33 -9.30
C VAL A 243 6.14 29.78 -9.01
N LYS A 244 5.81 30.16 -7.76
CA LYS A 244 4.48 30.69 -7.44
C LYS A 244 4.24 32.08 -8.09
N ILE A 245 5.26 32.94 -8.18
CA ILE A 245 5.14 34.21 -8.91
C ILE A 245 4.88 33.95 -10.40
N ALA A 246 5.65 33.06 -11.02
CA ALA A 246 5.46 32.68 -12.43
C ALA A 246 4.06 32.11 -12.69
N LEU A 247 3.57 31.22 -11.82
CA LEU A 247 2.23 30.66 -11.89
C LEU A 247 1.15 31.74 -11.84
N ARG A 248 1.25 32.70 -10.90
CA ARG A 248 0.33 33.85 -10.83
C ARG A 248 0.37 34.66 -12.14
N GLY A 249 1.55 34.87 -12.73
CA GLY A 249 1.72 35.54 -14.02
C GLY A 249 0.97 34.80 -15.14
N VAL A 250 1.14 33.48 -15.23
CA VAL A 250 0.43 32.65 -16.22
C VAL A 250 -1.08 32.73 -16.03
N LEU A 251 -1.57 32.65 -14.78
CA LEU A 251 -3.00 32.76 -14.49
C LEU A 251 -3.57 34.14 -14.86
N HIS A 252 -2.82 35.24 -14.64
CA HIS A 252 -3.24 36.56 -15.08
C HIS A 252 -3.34 36.67 -16.61
N VAL A 253 -2.35 36.14 -17.32
CA VAL A 253 -2.37 36.13 -18.80
C VAL A 253 -3.53 35.28 -19.32
N ALA A 254 -3.78 34.12 -18.71
CA ALA A 254 -4.89 33.23 -19.09
C ALA A 254 -6.25 33.88 -18.84
N ASP A 255 -6.43 34.57 -17.69
CA ASP A 255 -7.68 35.27 -17.36
C ASP A 255 -7.92 36.48 -18.32
N PHE A 256 -6.88 37.26 -18.60
CA PHE A 256 -6.95 38.33 -19.58
C PHE A 256 -7.27 37.79 -20.98
N GLY A 257 -6.58 36.76 -21.44
CA GLY A 257 -6.86 36.07 -22.70
C GLY A 257 -8.31 35.57 -22.79
N HIS A 258 -8.82 34.98 -21.71
CA HIS A 258 -10.21 34.52 -21.61
C HIS A 258 -11.19 35.72 -21.71
N SER A 259 -10.85 36.85 -21.10
CA SER A 259 -11.67 38.06 -21.15
C SER A 259 -11.77 38.67 -22.54
N VAL A 260 -10.68 38.62 -23.31
CA VAL A 260 -10.58 39.24 -24.65
C VAL A 260 -11.06 38.29 -25.75
N LEU A 261 -10.65 37.02 -25.73
CA LEU A 261 -10.88 36.05 -26.81
C LEU A 261 -12.12 35.19 -26.60
N GLY A 262 -12.63 35.12 -25.36
CA GLY A 262 -13.74 34.26 -24.96
C GLY A 262 -13.36 32.80 -24.87
N GLY A 263 -14.21 32.01 -24.17
CA GLY A 263 -13.92 30.62 -23.83
C GLY A 263 -13.74 29.65 -25.00
N LYS A 264 -14.47 29.87 -26.12
CA LYS A 264 -14.38 29.01 -27.32
C LYS A 264 -13.00 29.11 -28.00
N VAL A 265 -12.48 30.31 -28.18
CA VAL A 265 -11.17 30.55 -28.83
C VAL A 265 -10.05 30.09 -27.91
N MET A 266 -10.12 30.46 -26.62
CA MET A 266 -9.16 29.98 -25.61
C MET A 266 -9.11 28.45 -25.53
N GLY A 267 -10.27 27.79 -25.54
CA GLY A 267 -10.32 26.32 -25.54
C GLY A 267 -9.72 25.66 -26.79
N ALA A 268 -9.86 26.29 -27.96
CA ALA A 268 -9.23 25.81 -29.19
C ALA A 268 -7.70 25.95 -29.14
N LEU A 269 -7.20 27.11 -28.72
CA LEU A 269 -5.77 27.34 -28.49
C LEU A 269 -5.17 26.39 -27.47
N ALA A 270 -5.86 26.19 -26.35
CA ALA A 270 -5.41 25.30 -25.29
C ALA A 270 -5.28 23.84 -25.76
N ARG A 271 -6.20 23.35 -26.58
CA ARG A 271 -6.08 21.99 -27.17
C ARG A 271 -4.84 21.87 -28.07
N GLY A 272 -4.55 22.89 -28.88
CA GLY A 272 -3.32 22.92 -29.67
C GLY A 272 -2.05 22.92 -28.81
N MET A 273 -2.02 23.70 -27.74
CA MET A 273 -0.92 23.75 -26.79
C MET A 273 -0.79 22.46 -25.97
N HIS A 274 -1.90 21.82 -25.64
CA HIS A 274 -1.92 20.55 -24.93
C HIS A 274 -1.27 19.42 -25.77
N ALA A 275 -1.44 19.44 -27.07
CA ALA A 275 -0.81 18.47 -27.96
C ALA A 275 0.74 18.51 -27.91
N VAL A 276 1.34 19.61 -27.48
CA VAL A 276 2.79 19.74 -27.25
C VAL A 276 3.20 19.66 -25.76
N GLY A 277 2.30 19.14 -24.91
CA GLY A 277 2.60 18.81 -23.51
C GLY A 277 2.30 19.92 -22.48
N LEU A 278 1.66 21.03 -22.87
CA LEU A 278 1.27 22.06 -21.93
C LEU A 278 -0.07 21.71 -21.22
N PRO A 279 -0.30 22.19 -19.98
CA PRO A 279 -1.56 21.96 -19.28
C PRO A 279 -2.76 22.47 -20.07
N LEU A 280 -3.86 21.70 -20.05
CA LEU A 280 -5.09 22.07 -20.71
C LEU A 280 -5.76 23.24 -19.95
N TRP A 281 -6.01 24.34 -20.63
CA TRP A 281 -6.83 25.40 -20.07
C TRP A 281 -8.32 25.06 -20.18
N THR A 282 -9.09 25.38 -19.13
CA THR A 282 -10.55 25.24 -19.07
C THR A 282 -11.20 26.55 -18.63
N PRO A 283 -12.48 26.81 -18.97
CA PRO A 283 -13.21 28.00 -18.51
C PRO A 283 -13.27 28.17 -16.99
N SER A 284 -13.14 27.06 -16.24
CA SER A 284 -13.10 27.05 -14.78
C SER A 284 -11.70 27.27 -14.20
N MET A 285 -10.71 27.64 -15.04
CA MET A 285 -9.40 28.00 -14.52
C MET A 285 -9.49 29.26 -13.64
N PRO A 286 -8.97 29.20 -12.39
CA PRO A 286 -9.09 30.30 -11.44
C PRO A 286 -8.25 31.51 -11.86
N LYS A 287 -8.66 32.70 -11.42
CA LYS A 287 -7.84 33.93 -11.48
C LYS A 287 -6.62 33.79 -10.55
N ALA A 288 -5.57 34.51 -10.88
CA ALA A 288 -4.43 34.63 -9.97
C ALA A 288 -4.85 35.27 -8.63
N TYR A 289 -4.30 34.76 -7.56
CA TYR A 289 -4.53 35.25 -6.21
C TYR A 289 -3.24 35.31 -5.39
N ASN A 290 -3.19 36.19 -4.38
CA ASN A 290 -2.06 36.26 -3.47
C ASN A 290 -2.54 36.36 -2.02
N ALA A 291 -2.59 35.23 -1.33
CA ALA A 291 -3.02 35.16 0.05
C ALA A 291 -2.06 35.89 1.03
N SER A 292 -0.77 35.97 0.72
CA SER A 292 0.24 36.61 1.59
C SER A 292 0.08 38.13 1.71
N LYS A 293 -0.68 38.77 0.81
CA LYS A 293 -0.98 40.20 0.88
C LYS A 293 -2.15 40.54 1.79
N ARG A 294 -2.83 39.54 2.34
CA ARG A 294 -3.93 39.75 3.26
C ARG A 294 -3.42 39.87 4.70
N VAL A 295 -3.83 40.91 5.36
CA VAL A 295 -3.58 41.08 6.80
C VAL A 295 -4.65 40.24 7.50
N ALA A 296 -4.22 39.31 8.34
CA ALA A 296 -5.13 38.64 9.25
C ALA A 296 -5.76 39.69 10.18
N ALA A 297 -7.07 39.55 10.45
CA ALA A 297 -7.74 40.45 11.36
C ALA A 297 -7.04 40.35 12.75
N ALA A 298 -6.34 41.37 13.14
CA ALA A 298 -5.84 41.49 14.50
C ALA A 298 -7.04 41.80 15.39
N GLY A 299 -7.42 40.87 16.23
CA GLY A 299 -8.44 41.02 17.26
C GLY A 299 -7.79 40.82 18.62
N ASP A 300 -8.33 41.43 19.64
CA ASP A 300 -7.93 41.18 21.05
C ASP A 300 -8.41 39.78 21.53
N SER A 301 -8.45 38.80 20.65
CA SER A 301 -8.89 37.45 20.97
C SER A 301 -7.86 36.70 21.82
N VAL A 302 -8.35 36.01 22.86
CA VAL A 302 -7.52 35.13 23.69
C VAL A 302 -7.13 33.86 22.91
N LEU A 303 -7.93 33.45 21.92
CA LEU A 303 -7.69 32.25 21.11
C LEU A 303 -6.93 32.61 19.83
N LYS A 304 -5.80 31.95 19.62
CA LYS A 304 -4.96 32.16 18.42
C LYS A 304 -4.86 30.88 17.61
N VAL A 305 -4.90 31.00 16.28
CA VAL A 305 -4.72 29.89 15.36
C VAL A 305 -3.78 30.30 14.24
N VAL A 306 -2.83 29.42 13.91
CA VAL A 306 -1.99 29.57 12.74
C VAL A 306 -2.69 28.92 11.55
N TYR A 307 -2.98 29.70 10.52
CA TYR A 307 -3.56 29.20 9.28
C TYR A 307 -2.52 29.15 8.18
N PHE A 308 -2.24 27.96 7.68
CA PHE A 308 -1.33 27.71 6.56
C PHE A 308 -2.13 27.22 5.34
N PRO A 309 -2.59 28.11 4.44
CA PRO A 309 -3.28 27.71 3.22
C PRO A 309 -2.35 26.95 2.30
N SER A 310 -2.89 25.95 1.57
CA SER A 310 -2.13 25.21 0.56
C SER A 310 -1.55 26.14 -0.49
N CYS A 311 -0.48 25.71 -1.19
CA CYS A 311 0.13 26.50 -2.26
C CYS A 311 -0.88 26.87 -3.37
N LEU A 312 -1.86 26.02 -3.65
CA LEU A 312 -2.94 26.31 -4.60
C LEU A 312 -3.81 27.45 -4.06
N ASN A 313 -4.27 27.39 -2.81
CA ASN A 313 -5.08 28.45 -2.20
C ASN A 313 -4.31 29.76 -1.98
N GLN A 314 -2.97 29.70 -2.01
CA GLN A 314 -2.12 30.90 -1.98
C GLN A 314 -1.98 31.56 -3.34
N THR A 315 -2.19 30.84 -4.46
CA THR A 315 -1.89 31.31 -5.81
C THR A 315 -3.10 31.40 -6.73
N MET A 316 -4.14 30.61 -6.43
CA MET A 316 -5.36 30.49 -7.24
C MET A 316 -6.56 31.06 -6.46
N GLY A 317 -7.28 31.97 -7.05
CA GLY A 317 -8.47 32.56 -6.51
C GLY A 317 -9.74 31.87 -7.02
N ILE A 318 -10.73 32.67 -7.40
CA ILE A 318 -12.01 32.19 -7.96
C ILE A 318 -11.95 32.13 -9.49
N ASP A 319 -12.77 31.31 -10.10
CA ASP A 319 -13.02 31.34 -11.54
C ASP A 319 -14.06 32.41 -11.93
N LYS A 320 -14.24 32.62 -13.23
CA LYS A 320 -15.24 33.61 -13.73
C LYS A 320 -16.68 33.22 -13.43
N ALA A 321 -16.99 31.93 -13.35
CA ALA A 321 -18.35 31.48 -13.06
C ALA A 321 -18.73 31.73 -11.60
N SER A 322 -17.73 31.85 -10.72
CA SER A 322 -17.85 32.11 -9.29
C SER A 322 -17.69 33.60 -8.94
N GLU A 323 -17.91 34.51 -9.89
CA GLU A 323 -17.77 35.95 -9.65
C GLU A 323 -18.75 36.42 -8.55
N GLY A 324 -18.21 37.13 -7.56
CA GLY A 324 -18.94 37.53 -6.34
C GLY A 324 -18.67 36.62 -5.12
N MET A 325 -18.07 35.43 -5.30
CA MET A 325 -17.55 34.60 -4.20
C MET A 325 -16.16 35.09 -3.75
N LYS A 326 -15.74 34.64 -2.59
CA LYS A 326 -14.37 34.92 -2.09
C LYS A 326 -13.46 33.72 -2.32
N PRO A 327 -12.13 33.95 -2.47
CA PRO A 327 -11.16 32.86 -2.46
C PRO A 327 -11.25 32.08 -1.13
N LEU A 328 -11.03 30.75 -1.20
CA LEU A 328 -11.16 29.86 -0.04
C LEU A 328 -10.31 30.30 1.16
N ALA A 329 -9.12 30.87 0.91
CA ALA A 329 -8.27 31.37 1.98
C ALA A 329 -8.92 32.55 2.75
N GLU A 330 -9.65 33.44 2.07
CA GLU A 330 -10.37 34.54 2.69
C GLU A 330 -11.59 34.03 3.50
N GLU A 331 -12.38 33.12 2.91
CA GLU A 331 -13.52 32.50 3.58
C GLU A 331 -13.09 31.79 4.88
N MET A 332 -11.96 31.07 4.83
CA MET A 332 -11.44 30.40 6.01
C MET A 332 -11.00 31.40 7.11
N ILE A 333 -10.32 32.49 6.73
CA ILE A 333 -9.93 33.53 7.69
C ILE A 333 -11.16 34.17 8.33
N GLU A 334 -12.19 34.46 7.53
CA GLU A 334 -13.45 35.01 8.06
C GLU A 334 -14.19 34.03 8.98
N LEU A 335 -14.22 32.75 8.59
CA LEU A 335 -14.85 31.72 9.40
C LEU A 335 -14.18 31.56 10.76
N LEU A 336 -12.85 31.51 10.77
CA LEU A 336 -12.06 31.43 12.00
C LEU A 336 -12.23 32.69 12.86
N GLY A 337 -12.28 33.89 12.23
CA GLY A 337 -12.55 35.14 12.93
C GLY A 337 -13.96 35.16 13.55
N LYS A 338 -14.99 34.69 12.85
CA LYS A 338 -16.35 34.53 13.39
C LYS A 338 -16.41 33.51 14.53
N ALA A 339 -15.55 32.51 14.52
CA ALA A 339 -15.42 31.55 15.61
C ALA A 339 -14.61 32.08 16.82
N GLY A 340 -14.19 33.34 16.79
CA GLY A 340 -13.51 34.00 17.90
C GLY A 340 -11.99 33.80 17.93
N TYR A 341 -11.37 33.39 16.83
CA TYR A 341 -9.92 33.21 16.72
C TYR A 341 -9.24 34.45 16.10
N GLU A 342 -8.09 34.83 16.66
CA GLU A 342 -7.08 35.62 15.96
C GLU A 342 -6.34 34.71 14.99
N VAL A 343 -6.41 35.00 13.68
CA VAL A 343 -5.78 34.19 12.63
C VAL A 343 -4.40 34.74 12.33
N ILE A 344 -3.39 33.89 12.50
CA ILE A 344 -1.99 34.21 12.23
C ILE A 344 -1.57 33.48 10.96
N LEU A 345 -1.06 34.20 9.96
CA LEU A 345 -0.44 33.58 8.78
C LEU A 345 1.06 33.40 9.05
N PRO A 346 1.66 32.24 8.61
CA PRO A 346 3.10 32.02 8.79
C PRO A 346 3.94 33.09 8.11
N GLU A 347 5.04 33.46 8.75
CA GLU A 347 6.08 34.26 8.12
C GLU A 347 6.65 33.52 6.93
N ASN A 348 7.03 34.23 5.87
CA ASN A 348 7.57 33.69 4.64
C ASN A 348 6.67 32.62 3.94
N MET A 349 5.35 32.70 4.13
CA MET A 349 4.37 31.76 3.58
C MET A 349 4.53 31.55 2.07
N ASP A 350 4.99 32.58 1.34
CA ASP A 350 5.24 32.49 -0.11
C ASP A 350 6.38 31.52 -0.48
N SER A 351 7.29 31.24 0.45
CA SER A 351 8.40 30.28 0.24
C SER A 351 8.12 28.90 0.80
N LEU A 352 7.01 28.73 1.53
CA LEU A 352 6.68 27.48 2.19
C LEU A 352 5.78 26.58 1.30
N CYS A 353 5.99 25.28 1.43
CA CYS A 353 5.17 24.22 0.84
C CYS A 353 5.03 23.07 1.84
N CYS A 354 3.92 22.33 1.78
CA CYS A 354 3.72 21.13 2.60
C CYS A 354 4.58 19.93 2.16
N GLY A 355 5.26 20.01 1.02
CA GLY A 355 6.11 18.93 0.50
C GLY A 355 5.39 17.81 -0.26
N THR A 356 4.07 17.68 -0.15
CA THR A 356 3.29 16.56 -0.70
C THR A 356 3.55 16.29 -2.19
N ILE A 357 3.78 17.31 -3.01
CA ILE A 357 4.03 17.12 -4.45
C ILE A 357 5.37 16.43 -4.73
N TRP A 358 6.37 16.61 -3.87
CA TRP A 358 7.67 15.92 -3.96
C TRP A 358 7.59 14.54 -3.31
N GLU A 359 7.14 14.46 -2.06
CA GLU A 359 6.98 13.21 -1.33
C GLU A 359 6.18 12.18 -2.14
N SER A 360 5.02 12.58 -2.68
CA SER A 360 4.18 11.69 -3.51
C SER A 360 4.86 11.16 -4.76
N LYS A 361 5.94 11.81 -5.21
CA LYS A 361 6.77 11.38 -6.35
C LYS A 361 8.05 10.66 -5.92
N GLY A 362 8.32 10.58 -4.61
CA GLY A 362 9.52 9.97 -4.07
C GLY A 362 10.75 10.89 -4.06
N LEU A 363 10.55 12.21 -4.06
CA LEU A 363 11.60 13.23 -3.99
C LEU A 363 11.81 13.70 -2.56
#